data_47a3b1901f4643f78c9431e828369ac5
#
_entry.id   47a3b1901f4643f78c9431e828369ac5
#
_cell.length_a   1.000
_cell.length_b   1.000
_cell.length_c   1.000
_cell.angle_alpha   90.00
_cell.angle_beta   90.00
_cell.angle_gamma   90.00
#
_symmetry.space_group_name_H-M   'P 1'
#
loop_
_entity.id
_entity.type
_entity.pdbx_description
1 polymer ?
#
loop_
_entity_poly.entity_id
_entity_poly.type
_entity_poly.pdbx_seq_one_letter_code
_entity_poly.pdbx_strand_id
1 'polypeptide(L)'
;MQHSAWHALIKEQLPEGYFAKINHFLDEVYASGTIYPPREKVFNAIQTTDLADVKVVILGQDPYHGPKQAQGLSFSVPDDIPAPPSLQNILKELADDIGVKESHDLTSWAQQGVLLLNAGLTVPAGQANAHAGLIWEPFTDAIIKVVNEKTDPVVFILWGSYARKKKALISNSQHLIIESAHPSPLSAYRGFFGSKPFSRTNDFLVAKGLEPINWLA
;
A
#
# COMPACT_ATOMS: atom_id res chain seq x y z
N MET A 1 16.74 6.71 0.86
CA MET A 1 16.56 5.38 1.49
C MET A 1 17.79 4.86 2.25
N GLN A 2 18.98 5.41 2.03
CA GLN A 2 20.26 4.84 2.52
C GLN A 2 20.47 4.82 4.06
N HIS A 3 19.65 5.48 4.86
CA HIS A 3 19.85 5.59 6.31
C HIS A 3 18.59 5.32 7.17
N SER A 4 17.53 4.73 6.60
CA SER A 4 16.33 4.38 7.35
C SER A 4 16.40 2.94 7.88
N ALA A 5 15.65 2.65 8.95
CA ALA A 5 15.49 1.28 9.45
C ALA A 5 14.98 0.32 8.36
N TRP A 6 14.15 0.82 7.45
CA TRP A 6 13.69 0.07 6.29
C TRP A 6 14.84 -0.50 5.45
N HIS A 7 15.80 0.34 5.09
CA HIS A 7 16.90 -0.06 4.21
C HIS A 7 17.66 -1.28 4.74
N ALA A 8 18.09 -1.21 6.00
CA ALA A 8 18.86 -2.28 6.62
C ALA A 8 18.08 -3.60 6.67
N LEU A 9 16.83 -3.55 7.12
CA LEU A 9 16.01 -4.75 7.32
C LEU A 9 15.51 -5.34 6.00
N ILE A 10 15.17 -4.52 5.01
CA ILE A 10 14.82 -4.99 3.66
C ILE A 10 16.04 -5.67 3.03
N LYS A 11 17.23 -5.07 3.19
CA LYS A 11 18.48 -5.62 2.65
C LYS A 11 18.72 -7.03 3.15
N GLU A 12 18.46 -7.31 4.42
CA GLU A 12 18.61 -8.65 5.02
C GLU A 12 17.69 -9.70 4.39
N GLN A 13 16.56 -9.28 3.81
CA GLN A 13 15.57 -10.15 3.19
C GLN A 13 15.85 -10.43 1.71
N LEU A 14 16.81 -9.73 1.11
CA LEU A 14 17.06 -9.75 -0.33
C LEU A 14 18.44 -10.31 -0.66
N PRO A 15 18.61 -10.92 -1.85
CA PRO A 15 19.94 -11.31 -2.33
C PRO A 15 20.90 -10.13 -2.39
N GLU A 16 22.20 -10.41 -2.23
CA GLU A 16 23.23 -9.41 -2.38
C GLU A 16 23.12 -8.69 -3.73
N GLY A 17 23.31 -7.37 -3.73
CA GLY A 17 23.24 -6.55 -4.94
C GLY A 17 21.85 -6.22 -5.44
N TYR A 18 20.80 -6.61 -4.73
CA TYR A 18 19.42 -6.38 -5.21
C TYR A 18 19.08 -4.89 -5.32
N PHE A 19 19.55 -4.05 -4.40
CA PHE A 19 19.33 -2.60 -4.51
C PHE A 19 19.99 -1.98 -5.74
N ALA A 20 21.18 -2.45 -6.10
CA ALA A 20 21.84 -2.02 -7.34
C ALA A 20 21.02 -2.44 -8.57
N LYS A 21 20.43 -3.62 -8.53
CA LYS A 21 19.52 -4.13 -9.57
C LYS A 21 18.28 -3.26 -9.73
N ILE A 22 17.67 -2.84 -8.61
CA ILE A 22 16.53 -1.90 -8.60
C ILE A 22 16.94 -0.56 -9.23
N ASN A 23 18.09 0.01 -8.82
CA ASN A 23 18.54 1.28 -9.34
C ASN A 23 18.81 1.22 -10.84
N HIS A 24 19.43 0.15 -11.33
CA HIS A 24 19.64 -0.07 -12.75
C HIS A 24 18.32 -0.17 -13.52
N PHE A 25 17.36 -0.91 -13.01
CA PHE A 25 16.02 -1.02 -13.59
C PHE A 25 15.34 0.36 -13.69
N LEU A 26 15.39 1.15 -12.61
CA LEU A 26 14.82 2.50 -12.59
C LEU A 26 15.49 3.41 -13.62
N ASP A 27 16.83 3.38 -13.72
CA ASP A 27 17.55 4.16 -14.71
C ASP A 27 17.13 3.81 -16.14
N GLU A 28 16.97 2.53 -16.44
CA GLU A 28 16.55 2.06 -17.76
C GLU A 28 15.10 2.48 -18.10
N VAL A 29 14.16 2.20 -17.22
CA VAL A 29 12.74 2.43 -17.54
C VAL A 29 12.40 3.92 -17.61
N TYR A 30 12.97 4.75 -16.74
CA TYR A 30 12.74 6.20 -16.79
C TYR A 30 13.47 6.88 -17.95
N ALA A 31 14.52 6.31 -18.49
CA ALA A 31 15.18 6.80 -19.69
C ALA A 31 14.44 6.41 -20.97
N SER A 32 13.67 5.32 -20.97
CA SER A 32 13.06 4.73 -22.17
C SER A 32 11.63 5.18 -22.44
N GLY A 33 10.95 5.83 -21.49
CA GLY A 33 9.56 6.22 -21.69
C GLY A 33 8.94 6.93 -20.50
N THR A 34 7.62 7.10 -20.56
CA THR A 34 6.84 7.68 -19.47
C THR A 34 6.47 6.61 -18.47
N ILE A 35 6.94 6.74 -17.25
CA ILE A 35 6.73 5.80 -16.15
C ILE A 35 5.99 6.52 -15.01
N TYR A 36 5.08 5.82 -14.35
CA TYR A 36 4.38 6.30 -13.16
C TYR A 36 4.69 5.42 -11.95
N PRO A 37 4.74 6.00 -10.75
CA PRO A 37 4.72 7.44 -10.43
C PRO A 37 6.00 8.13 -10.90
N PRO A 38 6.13 9.49 -10.74
CA PRO A 38 7.42 10.16 -10.92
C PRO A 38 8.50 9.49 -10.08
N ARG A 39 9.74 9.46 -10.59
CA ARG A 39 10.84 8.69 -9.97
C ARG A 39 11.04 8.99 -8.49
N GLU A 40 10.92 10.24 -8.08
CA GLU A 40 11.05 10.67 -6.69
C GLU A 40 9.96 10.13 -5.77
N LYS A 41 8.86 9.61 -6.32
CA LYS A 41 7.74 9.05 -5.56
C LYS A 41 7.67 7.53 -5.54
N VAL A 42 8.59 6.85 -6.19
CA VAL A 42 8.57 5.37 -6.28
C VAL A 42 8.54 4.70 -4.90
N PHE A 43 9.29 5.24 -3.94
CA PHE A 43 9.37 4.71 -2.57
C PHE A 43 8.56 5.54 -1.56
N ASN A 44 7.60 6.30 -2.01
CA ASN A 44 6.86 7.25 -1.17
C ASN A 44 6.19 6.55 0.03
N ALA A 45 5.70 5.34 -0.12
CA ALA A 45 5.05 4.60 0.97
C ALA A 45 5.98 4.44 2.18
N ILE A 46 7.20 3.95 1.97
CA ILE A 46 8.18 3.76 3.05
C ILE A 46 8.93 5.04 3.43
N GLN A 47 8.92 6.06 2.58
CA GLN A 47 9.47 7.38 2.90
C GLN A 47 8.53 8.18 3.81
N THR A 48 7.23 8.07 3.60
CA THR A 48 6.22 8.79 4.40
C THR A 48 5.92 8.10 5.71
N THR A 49 5.96 6.76 5.74
CA THR A 49 5.63 5.97 6.93
C THR A 49 6.87 5.21 7.41
N ASP A 50 7.48 5.66 8.49
CA ASP A 50 8.61 4.96 9.11
C ASP A 50 8.17 3.60 9.64
N LEU A 51 9.08 2.63 9.63
CA LEU A 51 8.78 1.28 10.12
C LEU A 51 8.23 1.29 11.56
N ALA A 52 8.83 2.10 12.43
CA ALA A 52 8.39 2.22 13.83
C ALA A 52 6.92 2.67 13.94
N ASP A 53 6.45 3.47 13.00
CA ASP A 53 5.11 4.08 13.03
C ASP A 53 4.04 3.22 12.33
N VAL A 54 4.43 2.17 11.60
CA VAL A 54 3.47 1.33 10.89
C VAL A 54 2.50 0.66 11.86
N LYS A 55 1.22 0.98 11.72
CA LYS A 55 0.09 0.36 12.45
C LYS A 55 -0.85 -0.41 11.55
N VAL A 56 -0.89 -0.04 10.26
CA VAL A 56 -1.77 -0.63 9.27
C VAL A 56 -1.00 -0.78 7.96
N VAL A 57 -1.23 -1.86 7.26
CA VAL A 57 -0.77 -2.05 5.86
C VAL A 57 -2.00 -2.24 4.98
N ILE A 58 -2.11 -1.43 3.93
CA ILE A 58 -3.09 -1.64 2.86
C ILE A 58 -2.31 -1.97 1.60
N LEU A 59 -2.50 -3.18 1.08
CA LEU A 59 -1.76 -3.67 -0.07
C LEU A 59 -2.56 -3.47 -1.35
N GLY A 60 -1.99 -2.67 -2.28
CA GLY A 60 -2.46 -2.54 -3.66
C GLY A 60 -1.63 -3.39 -4.62
N GLN A 61 -1.99 -3.40 -5.89
CA GLN A 61 -1.32 -4.23 -6.89
C GLN A 61 -0.22 -3.45 -7.63
N ASP A 62 -0.59 -2.51 -8.49
CA ASP A 62 0.35 -1.65 -9.22
C ASP A 62 -0.13 -0.20 -9.24
N PRO A 63 0.74 0.77 -9.56
CA PRO A 63 0.33 2.17 -9.62
C PRO A 63 -0.71 2.43 -10.70
N TYR A 64 -1.49 3.48 -10.55
CA TYR A 64 -2.33 3.98 -11.63
C TYR A 64 -1.47 4.32 -12.85
N HIS A 65 -1.95 3.95 -14.03
CA HIS A 65 -1.20 4.13 -15.30
C HIS A 65 -1.66 5.34 -16.12
N GLY A 66 -2.60 6.12 -15.62
CA GLY A 66 -3.03 7.38 -16.20
C GLY A 66 -2.17 8.57 -15.74
N PRO A 67 -2.18 9.69 -16.52
CA PRO A 67 -1.37 10.84 -16.19
C PRO A 67 -1.78 11.47 -14.84
N LYS A 68 -0.80 11.90 -14.06
CA LYS A 68 -0.97 12.63 -12.78
C LYS A 68 -1.74 11.89 -11.69
N GLN A 69 -1.98 10.59 -11.80
CA GLN A 69 -2.72 9.81 -10.82
C GLN A 69 -1.81 9.25 -9.71
N ALA A 70 -0.80 8.50 -10.09
CA ALA A 70 0.03 7.77 -9.12
C ALA A 70 0.92 8.68 -8.29
N GLN A 71 0.90 8.48 -6.97
CA GLN A 71 1.68 9.23 -5.98
C GLN A 71 2.70 8.38 -5.23
N GLY A 72 2.84 7.09 -5.58
CA GLY A 72 3.65 6.15 -4.80
C GLY A 72 2.98 5.67 -3.50
N LEU A 73 1.68 5.91 -3.36
CA LEU A 73 0.82 5.43 -2.28
C LEU A 73 -0.33 4.66 -2.89
N SER A 74 -0.57 3.43 -2.45
CA SER A 74 -1.63 2.59 -3.01
C SER A 74 -3.00 3.30 -2.94
N PHE A 75 -3.77 3.25 -4.02
CA PHE A 75 -5.09 3.81 -4.20
C PHE A 75 -5.19 5.34 -4.20
N SER A 76 -4.17 6.06 -3.72
CA SER A 76 -4.18 7.52 -3.57
C SER A 76 -4.01 8.25 -4.90
N VAL A 77 -4.73 9.36 -5.07
CA VAL A 77 -4.52 10.33 -6.15
C VAL A 77 -4.52 11.76 -5.56
N PRO A 78 -3.90 12.74 -6.25
CA PRO A 78 -4.03 14.14 -5.84
C PRO A 78 -5.50 14.61 -5.82
N ASP A 79 -5.82 15.59 -5.00
CA ASP A 79 -7.20 16.09 -4.84
C ASP A 79 -7.78 16.70 -6.10
N ASP A 80 -6.95 17.24 -6.99
CA ASP A 80 -7.37 17.78 -8.28
C ASP A 80 -7.63 16.71 -9.36
N ILE A 81 -7.40 15.45 -9.02
CA ILE A 81 -7.65 14.30 -9.91
C ILE A 81 -8.92 13.58 -9.45
N PRO A 82 -9.85 13.26 -10.39
CA PRO A 82 -11.01 12.45 -10.03
C PRO A 82 -10.61 11.11 -9.42
N ALA A 83 -11.34 10.68 -8.38
CA ALA A 83 -11.10 9.38 -7.76
C ALA A 83 -11.33 8.25 -8.76
N PRO A 84 -10.34 7.38 -9.01
CA PRO A 84 -10.56 6.18 -9.83
C PRO A 84 -11.61 5.26 -9.19
N PRO A 85 -12.21 4.33 -9.97
CA PRO A 85 -13.35 3.54 -9.51
C PRO A 85 -13.12 2.77 -8.21
N SER A 86 -11.96 2.15 -8.02
CA SER A 86 -11.67 1.44 -6.77
C SER A 86 -11.59 2.40 -5.58
N LEU A 87 -10.98 3.57 -5.75
CA LEU A 87 -10.92 4.58 -4.70
C LEU A 87 -12.31 5.15 -4.37
N GLN A 88 -13.16 5.37 -5.38
CA GLN A 88 -14.55 5.78 -5.14
C GLN A 88 -15.27 4.77 -4.22
N ASN A 89 -15.08 3.49 -4.46
CA ASN A 89 -15.69 2.43 -3.64
C ASN A 89 -15.09 2.35 -2.23
N ILE A 90 -13.77 2.57 -2.10
CA ILE A 90 -13.11 2.68 -0.80
C ILE A 90 -13.71 3.83 0.01
N LEU A 91 -13.86 5.01 -0.59
CA LEU A 91 -14.42 6.18 0.07
C LEU A 91 -15.93 6.00 0.38
N LYS A 92 -16.65 5.27 -0.47
CA LYS A 92 -18.05 4.90 -0.21
C LYS A 92 -18.18 3.98 1.00
N GLU A 93 -17.36 2.94 1.08
CA GLU A 93 -17.37 2.04 2.24
C GLU A 93 -16.95 2.79 3.51
N LEU A 94 -15.96 3.69 3.42
CA LEU A 94 -15.57 4.54 4.54
C LEU A 94 -16.75 5.40 5.03
N ALA A 95 -17.51 6.01 4.12
CA ALA A 95 -18.67 6.81 4.46
C ALA A 95 -19.76 5.99 5.17
N ASP A 96 -20.01 4.78 4.71
CA ASP A 96 -20.99 3.87 5.31
C ASP A 96 -20.50 3.28 6.65
N ASP A 97 -19.17 3.15 6.84
CA ASP A 97 -18.57 2.56 8.04
C ASP A 97 -18.36 3.60 9.17
N ILE A 98 -17.77 4.75 8.84
CA ILE A 98 -17.35 5.77 9.83
C ILE A 98 -17.87 7.16 9.50
N GLY A 99 -17.65 7.64 8.28
CA GLY A 99 -18.00 8.98 7.87
C GLY A 99 -17.33 9.41 6.58
N VAL A 100 -17.67 10.59 6.10
CA VAL A 100 -17.23 11.12 4.80
C VAL A 100 -15.84 11.70 4.88
N LYS A 101 -14.97 11.26 3.95
CA LYS A 101 -13.68 11.89 3.65
C LYS A 101 -13.79 12.61 2.30
N GLU A 102 -13.56 13.90 2.31
CA GLU A 102 -13.67 14.73 1.10
C GLU A 102 -12.45 14.58 0.17
N SER A 103 -11.27 14.37 0.74
CA SER A 103 -10.01 14.29 -0.02
C SER A 103 -9.82 12.93 -0.68
N HIS A 104 -9.32 12.94 -1.92
CA HIS A 104 -8.87 11.75 -2.65
C HIS A 104 -7.41 11.40 -2.35
N ASP A 105 -6.69 12.32 -1.73
CA ASP A 105 -5.29 12.15 -1.34
C ASP A 105 -5.23 11.44 0.02
N LEU A 106 -4.60 10.27 0.04
CA LEU A 106 -4.50 9.44 1.23
C LEU A 106 -3.19 9.66 2.01
N THR A 107 -2.46 10.73 1.71
CA THR A 107 -1.21 11.07 2.42
C THR A 107 -1.44 11.22 3.92
N SER A 108 -2.59 11.76 4.34
CA SER A 108 -2.96 11.87 5.75
C SER A 108 -3.03 10.52 6.47
N TRP A 109 -3.42 9.47 5.77
CA TRP A 109 -3.40 8.11 6.32
C TRP A 109 -1.95 7.63 6.50
N ALA A 110 -1.13 7.83 5.47
CA ALA A 110 0.29 7.43 5.51
C ALA A 110 1.04 8.12 6.66
N GLN A 111 0.75 9.39 6.91
CA GLN A 111 1.34 10.16 8.01
C GLN A 111 0.93 9.67 9.40
N GLN A 112 -0.14 8.90 9.49
CA GLN A 112 -0.64 8.31 10.75
C GLN A 112 -0.20 6.85 10.97
N GLY A 113 0.64 6.31 10.09
CA GLY A 113 1.12 4.94 10.21
C GLY A 113 0.40 3.92 9.33
N VAL A 114 -0.34 4.36 8.32
CA VAL A 114 -0.92 3.48 7.31
C VAL A 114 0.06 3.33 6.16
N LEU A 115 0.70 2.18 6.05
CA LEU A 115 1.60 1.86 4.94
C LEU A 115 0.76 1.52 3.70
N LEU A 116 0.69 2.46 2.78
CA LEU A 116 -0.05 2.31 1.52
C LEU A 116 0.89 1.75 0.44
N LEU A 117 1.06 0.43 0.46
CA LEU A 117 2.04 -0.27 -0.35
C LEU A 117 1.41 -0.93 -1.57
N ASN A 118 1.95 -0.67 -2.76
CA ASN A 118 1.68 -1.48 -3.95
C ASN A 118 2.70 -2.63 -4.06
N ALA A 119 2.28 -3.75 -4.58
CA ALA A 119 3.18 -4.88 -4.87
C ALA A 119 4.16 -4.56 -6.00
N GLY A 120 3.69 -3.86 -7.03
CA GLY A 120 4.54 -3.24 -8.06
C GLY A 120 4.66 -1.74 -7.81
N LEU A 121 5.86 -1.19 -7.93
CA LEU A 121 6.10 0.23 -7.58
C LEU A 121 6.24 1.14 -8.79
N THR A 122 6.25 0.60 -10.00
CA THR A 122 6.28 1.35 -11.25
C THR A 122 5.37 0.72 -12.29
N VAL A 123 4.91 1.55 -13.24
CA VAL A 123 4.14 1.10 -14.40
C VAL A 123 4.40 2.04 -15.57
N PRO A 124 4.55 1.51 -16.80
CA PRO A 124 4.57 2.37 -17.99
C PRO A 124 3.20 3.02 -18.22
N ALA A 125 3.19 4.23 -18.75
CA ALA A 125 1.96 4.95 -19.08
C ALA A 125 1.01 4.11 -19.94
N GLY A 126 -0.24 3.97 -19.50
CA GLY A 126 -1.29 3.24 -20.21
C GLY A 126 -1.14 1.71 -20.24
N GLN A 127 -0.19 1.13 -19.52
CA GLN A 127 0.12 -0.30 -19.61
C GLN A 127 0.03 -0.99 -18.25
N ALA A 128 -1.18 -1.17 -17.74
CA ALA A 128 -1.41 -1.83 -16.46
C ALA A 128 -0.67 -3.18 -16.38
N ASN A 129 -0.07 -3.46 -15.24
CA ASN A 129 0.68 -4.69 -14.94
C ASN A 129 1.92 -4.96 -15.82
N ALA A 130 2.36 -4.03 -16.65
CA ALA A 130 3.49 -4.27 -17.56
C ALA A 130 4.80 -4.55 -16.83
N HIS A 131 5.00 -4.04 -15.61
CA HIS A 131 6.16 -4.35 -14.77
C HIS A 131 5.90 -5.46 -13.75
N ALA A 132 4.72 -6.11 -13.79
CA ALA A 132 4.40 -7.20 -12.85
C ALA A 132 5.40 -8.36 -13.01
N GLY A 133 5.85 -8.92 -11.87
CA GLY A 133 6.74 -10.05 -11.85
C GLY A 133 8.19 -9.76 -12.28
N LEU A 134 8.55 -8.50 -12.56
CA LEU A 134 9.92 -8.16 -12.95
C LEU A 134 10.82 -8.02 -11.73
N ILE A 135 10.85 -6.84 -11.11
CA ILE A 135 11.80 -6.58 -10.02
C ILE A 135 11.15 -6.32 -8.67
N TRP A 136 9.87 -5.91 -8.67
CA TRP A 136 9.25 -5.35 -7.47
C TRP A 136 8.78 -6.38 -6.46
N GLU A 137 8.29 -7.53 -6.90
CA GLU A 137 7.64 -8.49 -5.98
C GLU A 137 8.56 -8.98 -4.86
N PRO A 138 9.82 -9.38 -5.12
CA PRO A 138 10.73 -9.72 -4.02
C PRO A 138 10.98 -8.56 -3.06
N PHE A 139 11.06 -7.34 -3.57
CA PHE A 139 11.28 -6.14 -2.76
C PHE A 139 10.07 -5.83 -1.85
N THR A 140 8.88 -5.82 -2.42
CA THR A 140 7.65 -5.53 -1.65
C THR A 140 7.27 -6.67 -0.71
N ASP A 141 7.53 -7.92 -1.08
CA ASP A 141 7.41 -9.06 -0.17
C ASP A 141 8.38 -8.93 1.01
N ALA A 142 9.60 -8.45 0.78
CA ALA A 142 10.55 -8.16 1.85
C ALA A 142 10.01 -7.10 2.82
N ILE A 143 9.34 -6.05 2.31
CA ILE A 143 8.70 -5.04 3.15
C ILE A 143 7.62 -5.67 4.05
N ILE A 144 6.78 -6.52 3.49
CA ILE A 144 5.73 -7.22 4.26
C ILE A 144 6.36 -8.09 5.35
N LYS A 145 7.41 -8.83 5.02
CA LYS A 145 8.14 -9.67 5.99
C LYS A 145 8.75 -8.85 7.12
N VAL A 146 9.33 -7.70 6.80
CA VAL A 146 9.89 -6.79 7.81
C VAL A 146 8.79 -6.28 8.76
N VAL A 147 7.64 -5.89 8.22
CA VAL A 147 6.49 -5.48 9.06
C VAL A 147 5.97 -6.64 9.90
N ASN A 148 5.91 -7.85 9.35
CA ASN A 148 5.49 -9.04 10.10
C ASN A 148 6.34 -9.28 11.37
N GLU A 149 7.63 -8.95 11.31
CA GLU A 149 8.56 -9.15 12.43
C GLU A 149 8.44 -8.08 13.54
N LYS A 150 7.59 -7.07 13.38
CA LYS A 150 7.35 -6.08 14.44
C LYS A 150 6.74 -6.75 15.67
N THR A 151 7.21 -6.38 16.84
CA THR A 151 6.61 -6.81 18.11
C THR A 151 5.27 -6.16 18.36
N ASP A 152 5.11 -4.89 17.95
CA ASP A 152 3.84 -4.18 18.02
C ASP A 152 2.82 -4.77 17.05
N PRO A 153 1.54 -4.87 17.43
CA PRO A 153 0.49 -5.35 16.55
C PRO A 153 0.29 -4.44 15.34
N VAL A 154 0.08 -5.06 14.18
CA VAL A 154 -0.21 -4.38 12.92
C VAL A 154 -1.48 -4.99 12.29
N VAL A 155 -2.29 -4.16 11.66
CA VAL A 155 -3.45 -4.61 10.88
C VAL A 155 -3.06 -4.68 9.41
N PHE A 156 -3.18 -5.84 8.81
CA PHE A 156 -2.98 -6.04 7.37
C PHE A 156 -4.35 -6.12 6.68
N ILE A 157 -4.63 -5.17 5.81
CA ILE A 157 -5.87 -5.13 5.03
C ILE A 157 -5.57 -5.65 3.63
N LEU A 158 -6.13 -6.80 3.30
CA LEU A 158 -5.89 -7.53 2.07
C LEU A 158 -7.18 -7.62 1.25
N TRP A 159 -7.28 -6.81 0.21
CA TRP A 159 -8.42 -6.73 -0.68
C TRP A 159 -8.18 -7.48 -1.98
N GLY A 160 -9.00 -8.48 -2.22
CA GLY A 160 -8.97 -9.30 -3.44
C GLY A 160 -7.98 -10.46 -3.37
N SER A 161 -8.09 -11.36 -4.34
CA SER A 161 -7.33 -12.62 -4.34
C SER A 161 -5.82 -12.42 -4.44
N TYR A 162 -5.37 -11.42 -5.18
CA TYR A 162 -3.92 -11.13 -5.30
C TYR A 162 -3.31 -10.73 -3.96
N ALA A 163 -3.91 -9.74 -3.27
CA ALA A 163 -3.43 -9.29 -1.96
C ALA A 163 -3.55 -10.40 -0.91
N ARG A 164 -4.65 -11.17 -0.95
CA ARG A 164 -4.90 -12.27 0.01
C ARG A 164 -3.86 -13.38 -0.05
N LYS A 165 -3.21 -13.59 -1.19
CA LYS A 165 -2.09 -14.55 -1.31
C LYS A 165 -0.89 -14.15 -0.44
N LYS A 166 -0.72 -12.85 -0.16
CA LYS A 166 0.37 -12.35 0.70
C LYS A 166 0.18 -12.69 2.17
N LYS A 167 -1.00 -13.18 2.56
CA LYS A 167 -1.25 -13.73 3.91
C LYS A 167 -0.21 -14.77 4.33
N ALA A 168 0.32 -15.53 3.38
CA ALA A 168 1.38 -16.50 3.65
C ALA A 168 2.67 -15.88 4.23
N LEU A 169 2.89 -14.57 4.04
CA LEU A 169 4.04 -13.84 4.57
C LEU A 169 3.79 -13.28 5.98
N ILE A 170 2.56 -13.36 6.48
CA ILE A 170 2.13 -12.77 7.75
C ILE A 170 1.87 -13.92 8.72
N SER A 171 2.91 -14.30 9.46
CA SER A 171 2.90 -15.49 10.32
C SER A 171 2.73 -15.19 11.81
N ASN A 172 3.06 -13.96 12.25
CA ASN A 172 3.06 -13.63 13.66
C ASN A 172 1.64 -13.33 14.17
N SER A 173 1.25 -13.99 15.26
CA SER A 173 -0.13 -14.02 15.74
C SER A 173 -0.61 -12.74 16.41
N GLN A 174 0.28 -11.80 16.74
CA GLN A 174 -0.10 -10.49 17.29
C GLN A 174 -0.80 -9.59 16.27
N HIS A 175 -0.64 -9.86 14.98
CA HIS A 175 -1.23 -9.06 13.92
C HIS A 175 -2.66 -9.48 13.62
N LEU A 176 -3.46 -8.54 13.10
CA LEU A 176 -4.79 -8.79 12.56
C LEU A 176 -4.74 -8.76 11.04
N ILE A 177 -5.37 -9.74 10.40
CA ILE A 177 -5.56 -9.75 8.96
C ILE A 177 -7.04 -9.54 8.66
N ILE A 178 -7.37 -8.48 7.92
CA ILE A 178 -8.70 -8.19 7.43
C ILE A 178 -8.75 -8.50 5.94
N GLU A 179 -9.56 -9.46 5.55
CA GLU A 179 -9.68 -9.93 4.17
C GLU A 179 -11.07 -9.64 3.63
N SER A 180 -11.16 -9.22 2.39
CA SER A 180 -12.42 -9.11 1.65
C SER A 180 -12.19 -9.17 0.14
N ALA A 181 -13.28 -9.12 -0.63
CA ALA A 181 -13.22 -8.87 -2.07
C ALA A 181 -12.54 -7.53 -2.34
N HIS A 182 -12.03 -7.35 -3.56
CA HIS A 182 -11.40 -6.10 -3.99
C HIS A 182 -12.45 -4.98 -4.14
N PRO A 183 -12.10 -3.70 -3.86
CA PRO A 183 -13.00 -2.56 -4.04
C PRO A 183 -13.33 -2.21 -5.50
N SER A 184 -12.69 -2.85 -6.49
CA SER A 184 -13.04 -2.68 -7.89
C SER A 184 -14.56 -2.85 -8.13
N PRO A 185 -15.18 -2.07 -9.03
CA PRO A 185 -16.59 -2.28 -9.42
C PRO A 185 -16.92 -3.71 -9.84
N LEU A 186 -15.92 -4.46 -10.33
CA LEU A 186 -16.10 -5.87 -10.75
C LEU A 186 -16.33 -6.83 -9.58
N SER A 187 -15.97 -6.45 -8.36
CA SER A 187 -15.97 -7.34 -7.20
C SER A 187 -16.48 -6.74 -5.89
N ALA A 188 -16.63 -5.43 -5.81
CA ALA A 188 -16.97 -4.75 -4.55
C ALA A 188 -18.27 -5.25 -3.92
N TYR A 189 -19.27 -5.63 -4.72
CA TYR A 189 -20.55 -6.18 -4.24
C TYR A 189 -20.46 -7.65 -3.76
N ARG A 190 -19.27 -8.27 -3.89
CA ARG A 190 -19.04 -9.66 -3.47
C ARG A 190 -18.40 -9.76 -2.09
N GLY A 191 -18.53 -8.72 -1.27
CA GLY A 191 -18.07 -8.76 0.12
C GLY A 191 -17.14 -7.61 0.52
N PHE A 192 -16.78 -6.68 -0.37
CA PHE A 192 -16.05 -5.48 0.02
C PHE A 192 -17.02 -4.49 0.72
N PHE A 193 -18.13 -4.14 0.08
CA PHE A 193 -19.15 -3.30 0.72
C PHE A 193 -19.76 -4.02 1.93
N GLY A 194 -19.80 -3.33 3.06
CA GLY A 194 -20.27 -3.86 4.33
C GLY A 194 -19.18 -4.58 5.14
N SER A 195 -17.95 -4.69 4.64
CA SER A 195 -16.84 -5.34 5.36
C SER A 195 -16.31 -4.50 6.53
N LYS A 196 -16.55 -3.20 6.55
CA LYS A 196 -16.21 -2.27 7.65
C LYS A 196 -14.73 -2.35 8.06
N PRO A 197 -13.78 -2.27 7.13
CA PRO A 197 -12.37 -2.47 7.47
C PRO A 197 -11.83 -1.34 8.34
N PHE A 198 -12.38 -0.14 8.24
CA PHE A 198 -11.88 1.04 8.94
C PHE A 198 -12.22 1.02 10.43
N SER A 199 -13.47 0.78 10.78
CA SER A 199 -13.90 0.66 12.18
C SER A 199 -13.29 -0.58 12.84
N ARG A 200 -13.24 -1.71 12.13
CA ARG A 200 -12.61 -2.94 12.63
C ARG A 200 -11.13 -2.75 12.92
N THR A 201 -10.43 -2.01 12.07
CA THR A 201 -9.02 -1.64 12.30
C THR A 201 -8.88 -0.83 13.59
N ASN A 202 -9.69 0.21 13.74
CA ASN A 202 -9.62 1.09 14.91
C ASN A 202 -9.99 0.36 16.21
N ASP A 203 -11.01 -0.50 16.17
CA ASP A 203 -11.38 -1.31 17.33
C ASP A 203 -10.22 -2.20 17.79
N PHE A 204 -9.52 -2.83 16.85
CA PHE A 204 -8.33 -3.63 17.17
C PHE A 204 -7.19 -2.79 17.73
N LEU A 205 -6.88 -1.65 17.11
CA LEU A 205 -5.79 -0.78 17.57
C LEU A 205 -6.05 -0.29 19.00
N VAL A 206 -7.27 0.18 19.28
CA VAL A 206 -7.65 0.65 20.61
C VAL A 206 -7.57 -0.48 21.63
N ALA A 207 -8.05 -1.67 21.28
CA ALA A 207 -7.97 -2.85 22.16
C ALA A 207 -6.51 -3.24 22.50
N LYS A 208 -5.57 -2.88 21.65
CA LYS A 208 -4.12 -3.10 21.87
C LYS A 208 -3.41 -1.91 22.49
N GLY A 209 -4.13 -0.87 22.90
CA GLY A 209 -3.56 0.33 23.50
C GLY A 209 -2.85 1.26 22.51
N LEU A 210 -3.17 1.13 21.22
CA LEU A 210 -2.60 1.97 20.18
C LEU A 210 -3.58 3.06 19.75
N GLU A 211 -3.06 4.20 19.27
CA GLU A 211 -3.87 5.28 18.73
C GLU A 211 -4.64 4.80 17.49
N PRO A 212 -5.95 5.06 17.41
CA PRO A 212 -6.71 4.77 16.20
C PRO A 212 -6.29 5.69 15.05
N ILE A 213 -6.66 5.30 13.84
CA ILE A 213 -6.46 6.12 12.65
C ILE A 213 -7.64 7.09 12.50
N ASN A 214 -7.35 8.36 12.27
CA ASN A 214 -8.35 9.31 11.80
C ASN A 214 -8.51 9.15 10.28
N TRP A 215 -9.42 8.27 9.88
CA TRP A 215 -9.66 7.93 8.48
C TRP A 215 -10.28 9.08 7.68
N LEU A 216 -10.88 10.07 8.36
CA LEU A 216 -11.55 11.20 7.72
C LEU A 216 -10.63 12.41 7.48
N ALA A 217 -9.41 12.34 7.98
CA ALA A 217 -8.40 13.39 7.79
C ALA A 217 -8.01 13.57 6.32
#